data_e61254bcf376d787ce3d250dfb0d4343
#
_entry.id   e61254bcf376d787ce3d250dfb0d4343
#
_cell.length_a   1.000
_cell.length_b   1.000
_cell.length_c   1.000
_cell.angle_alpha   90.00
_cell.angle_beta   90.00
_cell.angle_gamma   90.00
#
_symmetry.space_group_name_H-M   'P 1'
#
loop_
_entity.id
_entity.type
_entity.pdbx_description
1 polymer ?
#
loop_
_entity_poly.entity_id
_entity_poly.type
_entity_poly.pdbx_seq_one_letter_code
_entity_poly.pdbx_strand_id
1 'polypeptide(L)'
;MGKIVKKQELVRTGIDALDLVGRAGEVLTYVFYDIDNDKIRNRVASICKDYGLERIQFSGFIGYLSRNRREELAVKLRDAISSSTGKILIQPVCEKDFRQYREFINVEEGEE
;
A
#
# COMPACT_ATOMS: atom_id res chain seq x y z
N MET A 1 15.37 -1.42 -34.70
CA MET A 1 14.86 -0.93 -33.44
C MET A 1 13.66 -1.75 -32.98
N GLY A 2 13.71 -2.27 -31.80
CA GLY A 2 12.68 -3.14 -31.32
C GLY A 2 11.37 -2.44 -30.97
N LYS A 3 10.33 -3.19 -30.85
CA LYS A 3 9.00 -2.71 -30.48
C LYS A 3 8.68 -3.19 -29.07
N ILE A 4 8.26 -2.28 -28.21
CA ILE A 4 7.84 -2.65 -26.87
C ILE A 4 6.43 -3.22 -26.94
N VAL A 5 6.26 -4.43 -26.45
CA VAL A 5 4.98 -5.08 -26.38
C VAL A 5 4.43 -4.93 -24.97
N LYS A 6 3.17 -4.52 -24.86
CA LYS A 6 2.49 -4.38 -23.59
C LYS A 6 1.32 -5.34 -23.51
N LYS A 7 1.18 -5.95 -22.34
CA LYS A 7 0.07 -6.84 -22.06
C LYS A 7 -0.71 -6.31 -20.87
N GLN A 8 -2.02 -6.20 -21.05
CA GLN A 8 -2.92 -5.77 -19.98
C GLN A 8 -3.71 -6.93 -19.45
N GLU A 9 -3.76 -7.07 -18.14
CA GLU A 9 -4.51 -8.13 -17.49
C GLU A 9 -5.30 -7.58 -16.32
N LEU A 10 -6.52 -8.09 -16.11
CA LEU A 10 -7.20 -7.97 -14.83
C LEU A 10 -6.67 -9.10 -13.95
N VAL A 11 -5.76 -8.78 -13.06
CA VAL A 11 -5.06 -9.77 -12.27
C VAL A 11 -5.83 -10.16 -11.03
N ARG A 12 -6.43 -9.18 -10.35
CA ARG A 12 -7.03 -9.39 -9.04
C ARG A 12 -8.32 -8.62 -8.86
N THR A 13 -9.22 -9.18 -8.07
CA THR A 13 -10.44 -8.50 -7.64
C THR A 13 -10.69 -8.81 -6.17
N GLY A 14 -11.05 -7.78 -5.39
CA GLY A 14 -11.43 -7.93 -4.01
C GLY A 14 -10.28 -8.32 -3.08
N ILE A 15 -10.63 -8.48 -1.82
CA ILE A 15 -9.66 -8.72 -0.73
C ILE A 15 -8.97 -10.08 -0.86
N ASP A 16 -9.64 -11.08 -1.39
CA ASP A 16 -9.09 -12.44 -1.49
C ASP A 16 -7.86 -12.49 -2.39
N ALA A 17 -7.74 -11.55 -3.32
CA ALA A 17 -6.58 -11.48 -4.22
C ALA A 17 -5.29 -11.08 -3.51
N LEU A 18 -5.37 -10.56 -2.29
CA LEU A 18 -4.22 -10.06 -1.53
C LEU A 18 -3.84 -10.98 -0.36
N ASP A 19 -4.51 -12.10 -0.16
CA ASP A 19 -4.26 -13.03 0.95
C ASP A 19 -4.27 -12.34 2.32
N LEU A 20 -5.08 -11.32 2.48
CA LEU A 20 -5.18 -10.60 3.74
C LEU A 20 -6.13 -11.31 4.70
N VAL A 21 -5.72 -11.42 5.95
CA VAL A 21 -6.53 -12.02 7.00
C VAL A 21 -6.69 -11.02 8.13
N GLY A 22 -7.95 -10.71 8.45
CA GLY A 22 -8.29 -9.83 9.55
C GLY A 22 -8.79 -10.59 10.76
N ARG A 23 -8.56 -10.05 11.93
CA ARG A 23 -9.07 -10.55 13.20
C ARG A 23 -10.19 -9.64 13.68
N ALA A 24 -10.98 -10.14 14.65
CA ALA A 24 -12.02 -9.33 15.27
C ALA A 24 -11.41 -8.03 15.83
N GLY A 25 -12.06 -6.91 15.57
CA GLY A 25 -11.57 -5.60 16.01
C GLY A 25 -10.51 -4.98 15.12
N GLU A 26 -10.10 -5.66 14.05
CA GLU A 26 -9.18 -5.09 13.08
C GLU A 26 -9.91 -4.53 11.88
N VAL A 27 -9.41 -3.43 11.35
CA VAL A 27 -9.98 -2.74 10.19
C VAL A 27 -8.94 -2.66 9.09
N LEU A 28 -9.36 -2.93 7.87
CA LEU A 28 -8.50 -2.81 6.71
C LEU A 28 -8.05 -1.35 6.58
N THR A 29 -6.75 -1.15 6.41
CA THR A 29 -6.14 0.17 6.41
C THR A 29 -5.19 0.34 5.25
N TYR A 30 -5.36 1.41 4.48
CA TYR A 30 -4.42 1.83 3.45
C TYR A 30 -3.43 2.84 4.00
N VAL A 31 -2.20 2.76 3.54
CA VAL A 31 -1.22 3.83 3.72
C VAL A 31 -0.67 4.18 2.35
N PHE A 32 -0.84 5.43 1.94
CA PHE A 32 -0.27 5.96 0.70
C PHE A 32 0.65 7.10 1.03
N TYR A 33 1.75 7.21 0.30
CA TYR A 33 2.68 8.30 0.53
C TYR A 33 3.31 8.79 -0.76
N ASP A 34 3.71 10.05 -0.72
CA ASP A 34 4.43 10.70 -1.81
C ASP A 34 5.60 11.44 -1.18
N ILE A 35 6.77 10.84 -1.24
CA ILE A 35 7.98 11.31 -0.56
C ILE A 35 9.15 11.18 -1.51
N ASP A 36 9.80 12.31 -1.83
CA ASP A 36 10.93 12.33 -2.78
C ASP A 36 12.23 11.84 -2.15
N ASN A 37 12.44 12.10 -0.87
CA ASN A 37 13.67 11.70 -0.18
C ASN A 37 13.71 10.18 -0.04
N ASP A 38 14.69 9.54 -0.66
CA ASP A 38 14.83 8.08 -0.69
C ASP A 38 14.95 7.48 0.70
N LYS A 39 15.74 8.09 1.56
CA LYS A 39 15.97 7.60 2.92
C LYS A 39 14.68 7.61 3.74
N ILE A 40 13.95 8.70 3.66
CA ILE A 40 12.67 8.84 4.38
C ILE A 40 11.63 7.90 3.80
N ARG A 41 11.54 7.81 2.47
CA ARG A 41 10.62 6.91 1.81
C ARG A 41 10.86 5.45 2.23
N ASN A 42 12.13 5.03 2.28
CA ASN A 42 12.47 3.68 2.68
C ASN A 42 12.15 3.42 4.16
N ARG A 43 12.33 4.44 5.00
CA ARG A 43 11.96 4.33 6.40
C ARG A 43 10.46 4.19 6.59
N VAL A 44 9.66 4.95 5.85
CA VAL A 44 8.19 4.83 5.87
C VAL A 44 7.77 3.43 5.45
N ALA A 45 8.34 2.90 4.37
CA ALA A 45 8.06 1.54 3.92
C ALA A 45 8.41 0.51 4.99
N SER A 46 9.55 0.66 5.63
CA SER A 46 9.99 -0.25 6.71
C SER A 46 9.01 -0.24 7.89
N ILE A 47 8.55 0.94 8.28
CA ILE A 47 7.57 1.07 9.37
C ILE A 47 6.26 0.36 8.99
N CYS A 48 5.78 0.56 7.76
CA CYS A 48 4.56 -0.11 7.31
C CYS A 48 4.70 -1.64 7.39
N LYS A 49 5.84 -2.17 6.96
CA LYS A 49 6.10 -3.61 7.02
C LYS A 49 6.15 -4.12 8.47
N ASP A 50 6.74 -3.34 9.37
CA ASP A 50 6.82 -3.70 10.79
C ASP A 50 5.43 -3.83 11.42
N TYR A 51 4.45 -3.11 10.88
CA TYR A 51 3.06 -3.21 11.33
C TYR A 51 2.26 -4.28 10.59
N GLY A 52 2.92 -5.09 9.78
CA GLY A 52 2.28 -6.20 9.08
C GLY A 52 1.50 -5.81 7.84
N LEU A 53 1.73 -4.62 7.33
CA LEU A 53 1.10 -4.19 6.08
C LEU A 53 1.83 -4.77 4.88
N GLU A 54 1.10 -5.04 3.82
CA GLU A 54 1.63 -5.54 2.56
C GLU A 54 1.71 -4.43 1.52
N ARG A 55 2.78 -4.44 0.74
CA ARG A 55 2.94 -3.48 -0.35
C ARG A 55 2.02 -3.84 -1.50
N ILE A 56 1.20 -2.88 -1.93
CA ILE A 56 0.30 -3.06 -3.08
C ILE A 56 0.73 -2.24 -4.29
N GLN A 57 1.58 -1.26 -4.08
CA GLN A 57 2.20 -0.47 -5.14
C GLN A 57 3.45 0.20 -4.57
N PHE A 58 4.24 0.85 -5.40
CA PHE A 58 5.51 1.43 -4.99
C PHE A 58 5.41 2.29 -3.73
N SER A 59 4.38 3.11 -3.62
CA SER A 59 4.17 4.02 -2.49
C SER A 59 2.87 3.74 -1.76
N GLY A 60 2.50 2.47 -1.65
CA GLY A 60 1.25 2.09 -1.00
C GLY A 60 1.30 0.76 -0.31
N PHE A 61 0.71 0.71 0.86
CA PHE A 61 0.60 -0.48 1.68
C PHE A 61 -0.84 -0.69 2.14
N ILE A 62 -1.19 -1.93 2.46
CA ILE A 62 -2.50 -2.27 2.99
C ILE A 62 -2.39 -3.40 3.99
N GLY A 63 -3.27 -3.40 4.98
CA GLY A 63 -3.38 -4.48 5.94
C GLY A 63 -4.40 -4.20 7.01
N TYR A 64 -4.66 -5.22 7.81
CA TYR A 64 -5.58 -5.11 8.93
C TYR A 64 -4.86 -4.60 10.17
N LEU A 65 -5.43 -3.58 10.79
CA LEU A 65 -4.92 -3.00 12.02
C LEU A 65 -6.06 -2.75 12.98
N SER A 66 -5.82 -2.99 14.26
CA SER A 66 -6.69 -2.51 15.31
C SER A 66 -6.61 -0.98 15.36
N ARG A 67 -7.58 -0.35 15.99
CA ARG A 67 -7.55 1.09 16.18
C ARG A 67 -6.26 1.56 16.87
N ASN A 68 -5.86 0.86 17.92
CA ASN A 68 -4.66 1.22 18.67
C ASN A 68 -3.40 1.10 17.82
N ARG A 69 -3.27 0.02 17.06
CA ARG A 69 -2.15 -0.18 16.16
C ARG A 69 -2.11 0.87 15.06
N ARG A 70 -3.27 1.25 14.55
CA ARG A 70 -3.35 2.31 13.53
C ARG A 70 -2.91 3.65 14.09
N GLU A 71 -3.28 3.97 15.33
CA GLU A 71 -2.85 5.21 15.98
C GLU A 71 -1.35 5.21 16.24
N GLU A 72 -0.78 4.09 16.67
CA GLU A 72 0.67 3.95 16.84
C GLU A 72 1.40 4.15 15.52
N LEU A 73 0.91 3.52 14.46
CA LEU A 73 1.46 3.66 13.12
C LEU A 73 1.45 5.13 12.69
N ALA A 74 0.33 5.81 12.91
CA ALA A 74 0.18 7.22 12.55
C ALA A 74 1.25 8.08 13.22
N VAL A 75 1.50 7.85 14.50
CA VAL A 75 2.53 8.61 15.24
C VAL A 75 3.91 8.34 14.65
N LYS A 76 4.24 7.09 14.38
CA LYS A 76 5.56 6.73 13.83
C LYS A 76 5.77 7.30 12.43
N LEU A 77 4.74 7.27 11.60
CA LEU A 77 4.84 7.83 10.25
C LEU A 77 4.95 9.35 10.27
N ARG A 78 4.19 10.01 11.15
CA ARG A 78 4.31 11.45 11.34
C ARG A 78 5.73 11.83 11.73
N ASP A 79 6.31 11.12 12.68
CA ASP A 79 7.66 11.40 13.14
C ASP A 79 8.69 11.14 12.04
N ALA A 80 8.50 10.08 11.26
CA ALA A 80 9.41 9.74 10.17
C ALA A 80 9.46 10.83 9.09
N ILE A 81 8.34 11.49 8.81
CA ILE A 81 8.26 12.52 7.75
C ILE A 81 8.58 13.91 8.25
N SER A 82 8.70 14.10 9.57
CA SER A 82 8.80 15.43 10.18
C SER A 82 9.97 16.28 9.67
N SER A 83 11.04 15.66 9.20
CA SER A 83 12.23 16.35 8.68
C SER A 83 12.29 16.42 7.16
N SER A 84 11.22 16.08 6.48
CA SER A 84 11.18 16.00 5.02
C SER A 84 9.91 16.64 4.47
N THR A 85 9.97 17.05 3.21
CA THR A 85 8.74 17.37 2.47
C THR A 85 8.11 16.09 1.99
N GLY A 86 6.78 16.10 1.88
CA GLY A 86 6.06 14.94 1.40
C GLY A 86 4.69 14.83 2.05
N LYS A 87 4.03 13.75 1.72
CA LYS A 87 2.67 13.50 2.18
C LYS A 87 2.48 12.03 2.51
N ILE A 88 1.76 11.76 3.60
CA ILE A 88 1.33 10.42 3.96
C ILE A 88 -0.16 10.45 4.24
N LEU A 89 -0.89 9.52 3.64
CA LEU A 89 -2.32 9.34 3.88
C LEU A 89 -2.54 7.98 4.52
N ILE A 90 -3.26 7.95 5.64
CA ILE A 90 -3.69 6.71 6.29
C ILE A 90 -5.20 6.68 6.25
N GLN A 91 -5.76 5.62 5.65
CA GLN A 91 -7.20 5.55 5.42
C GLN A 91 -7.75 4.19 5.83
N PRO A 92 -8.56 4.12 6.90
CA PRO A 92 -9.33 2.91 7.15
C PRO A 92 -10.37 2.74 6.06
N VAL A 93 -10.62 1.51 5.67
CA VAL A 93 -11.49 1.18 4.54
C VAL A 93 -12.53 0.16 4.96
N CYS A 94 -13.77 0.38 4.56
CA CYS A 94 -14.82 -0.59 4.75
C CYS A 94 -14.54 -1.85 3.92
N GLU A 95 -14.56 -3.00 4.56
CA GLU A 95 -14.29 -4.28 3.88
C GLU A 95 -15.28 -4.52 2.75
N LYS A 96 -16.54 -4.17 2.94
CA LYS A 96 -17.56 -4.33 1.93
C LYS A 96 -17.21 -3.56 0.65
N ASP A 97 -16.74 -2.33 0.78
CA ASP A 97 -16.35 -1.53 -0.37
C ASP A 97 -15.05 -2.03 -0.96
N PHE A 98 -14.12 -2.46 -0.12
CA PHE A 98 -12.85 -2.99 -0.60
C PHE A 98 -13.03 -4.26 -1.43
N ARG A 99 -14.05 -5.07 -1.17
CA ARG A 99 -14.36 -6.26 -1.96
C ARG A 99 -14.68 -5.92 -3.42
N GLN A 100 -14.98 -4.66 -3.73
CA GLN A 100 -15.20 -4.17 -5.09
C GLN A 100 -13.91 -3.79 -5.81
N TYR A 101 -12.80 -3.91 -5.14
CA TYR A 101 -11.48 -3.55 -5.64
C TYR A 101 -11.15 -4.28 -6.94
N ARG A 102 -10.53 -3.55 -7.85
CA ARG A 102 -10.02 -4.11 -9.11
C ARG A 102 -8.61 -3.61 -9.34
N GLU A 103 -7.80 -4.46 -9.94
CA GLU A 103 -6.43 -4.12 -10.24
C GLU A 103 -6.13 -4.46 -11.69
N PHE A 104 -5.59 -3.49 -12.41
CA PHE A 104 -5.15 -3.67 -13.79
C PHE A 104 -3.65 -3.44 -13.84
N ILE A 105 -2.92 -4.37 -14.39
CA ILE A 105 -1.48 -4.30 -14.50
C ILE A 105 -1.09 -4.40 -15.97
N ASN A 106 -0.37 -3.39 -16.45
CA ASN A 106 0.23 -3.43 -17.77
C ASN A 106 1.71 -3.75 -17.60
N VAL A 107 2.15 -4.78 -18.24
CA VAL A 107 3.53 -5.26 -18.14
C VAL A 107 4.21 -5.10 -19.49
N GLU A 108 5.42 -4.55 -19.47
CA GLU A 108 6.26 -4.52 -20.65
C GLU A 108 6.88 -5.90 -20.83
N GLU A 109 6.64 -6.52 -21.99
CA GLU A 109 7.17 -7.84 -22.29
C GLU A 109 8.53 -7.82 -22.96
N GLY A 110 9.05 -6.64 -23.24
CA GLY A 110 10.35 -6.45 -23.82
C GLY A 110 10.27 -5.85 -25.22
N GLU A 111 11.41 -5.81 -25.90
CA GLU A 111 11.54 -5.31 -27.25
C GLU A 111 11.57 -6.46 -28.24
N GLU A 112 10.91 -6.27 -29.35
CA GLU A 112 10.97 -7.17 -30.48
C GLU A 112 11.92 -6.66 -31.56
#